data_db85a9db7a31efe8dfdd9eda5a5eb4b6
#
_entry.id   db85a9db7a31efe8dfdd9eda5a5eb4b6
#
_cell.length_a   1.000
_cell.length_b   1.000
_cell.length_c   1.000
_cell.angle_alpha   90.00
_cell.angle_beta   90.00
_cell.angle_gamma   90.00
#
_symmetry.space_group_name_H-M   'P 1'
#
loop_
_entity.id
_entity.type
_entity.pdbx_description
1 polymer ?
#
loop_
_entity_poly.entity_id
_entity_poly.type
_entity_poly.pdbx_seq_one_letter_code
_entity_poly.pdbx_strand_id
1 'polypeptide(L)'
;MTTALNAMQPARLAIFIALALAGVSPTLYASETFNTELVELDNPGMGKADLSAFESGSQAPGTYHVDIILDDRLLETRDIRFMAVKDANGSETLQPCLSIGQLKAWGVKTALFPQLAAGESECADLRAIPQASADFQFGAQRLAISIPQAAIDLPARGYVPPDMWDEGI
;
A
#
# COMPACT_ATOMS: atom_id res chain seq x y z
N MET A 1 -54.05 -30.43 -42.05
CA MET A 1 -52.74 -30.57 -41.34
C MET A 1 -52.12 -29.19 -41.31
N THR A 2 -52.31 -28.47 -40.22
CA THR A 2 -51.81 -27.09 -40.03
C THR A 2 -50.70 -27.12 -38.99
N THR A 3 -49.50 -26.93 -39.44
CA THR A 3 -48.27 -26.90 -38.56
C THR A 3 -48.23 -25.53 -37.90
N ALA A 4 -48.40 -25.47 -36.58
CA ALA A 4 -48.25 -24.28 -35.81
C ALA A 4 -46.73 -24.01 -35.61
N LEU A 5 -46.20 -22.97 -36.26
CA LEU A 5 -44.90 -22.41 -35.94
C LEU A 5 -44.98 -21.71 -34.57
N ASN A 6 -44.36 -22.31 -33.60
CA ASN A 6 -44.19 -21.74 -32.25
C ASN A 6 -43.21 -20.56 -32.34
N ALA A 7 -43.70 -19.33 -32.45
CA ALA A 7 -42.90 -18.12 -32.46
C ALA A 7 -42.26 -17.96 -31.08
N MET A 8 -40.97 -18.22 -30.96
CA MET A 8 -40.17 -17.93 -29.75
C MET A 8 -40.25 -16.44 -29.47
N GLN A 9 -40.80 -16.09 -28.30
CA GLN A 9 -40.96 -14.69 -27.91
C GLN A 9 -39.58 -14.03 -27.77
N PRO A 10 -39.35 -12.85 -28.36
CA PRO A 10 -38.04 -12.18 -28.39
C PRO A 10 -37.52 -11.85 -26.99
N ALA A 11 -38.41 -11.70 -26.01
CA ALA A 11 -38.03 -11.45 -24.62
C ALA A 11 -37.21 -12.60 -23.96
N ARG A 12 -37.50 -13.87 -24.34
CA ARG A 12 -36.75 -15.02 -23.80
C ARG A 12 -35.36 -15.14 -24.41
N LEU A 13 -35.22 -14.78 -25.68
CA LEU A 13 -33.90 -14.74 -26.33
C LEU A 13 -32.99 -13.65 -25.74
N ALA A 14 -33.54 -12.46 -25.42
CA ALA A 14 -32.79 -11.37 -24.78
C ALA A 14 -32.30 -11.74 -23.39
N ILE A 15 -33.08 -12.49 -22.60
CA ILE A 15 -32.65 -12.95 -21.26
C ILE A 15 -31.51 -13.95 -21.36
N PHE A 16 -31.49 -14.87 -22.30
CA PHE A 16 -30.40 -15.81 -22.48
C PHE A 16 -29.11 -15.13 -22.95
N ILE A 17 -29.20 -14.12 -23.82
CA ILE A 17 -28.02 -13.34 -24.26
C ILE A 17 -27.47 -12.50 -23.11
N ALA A 18 -28.32 -11.88 -22.28
CA ALA A 18 -27.86 -11.11 -21.10
C ALA A 18 -27.17 -11.99 -20.05
N LEU A 19 -27.63 -13.24 -19.85
CA LEU A 19 -27.00 -14.18 -18.91
C LEU A 19 -25.68 -14.72 -19.45
N ALA A 20 -25.50 -14.83 -20.76
CA ALA A 20 -24.22 -15.26 -21.36
C ALA A 20 -23.13 -14.17 -21.30
N LEU A 21 -23.54 -12.88 -21.28
CA LEU A 21 -22.60 -11.75 -21.15
C LEU A 21 -22.23 -11.43 -19.71
N ALA A 22 -22.98 -11.92 -18.70
CA ALA A 22 -22.64 -11.80 -17.28
C ALA A 22 -21.61 -12.82 -16.80
N GLY A 23 -21.14 -13.71 -17.68
CA GLY A 23 -20.19 -14.77 -17.39
C GLY A 23 -18.75 -14.31 -17.45
N VAL A 24 -18.15 -14.20 -16.28
CA VAL A 24 -16.72 -14.37 -15.99
C VAL A 24 -15.79 -13.47 -16.82
N SER A 25 -15.51 -12.28 -16.30
CA SER A 25 -14.27 -11.59 -16.67
C SER A 25 -13.12 -12.39 -16.09
N PRO A 26 -12.30 -13.11 -16.88
CA PRO A 26 -11.06 -13.66 -16.37
C PRO A 26 -10.20 -12.47 -16.00
N THR A 27 -9.82 -12.35 -14.74
CA THR A 27 -8.72 -11.50 -14.33
C THR A 27 -7.46 -12.07 -14.97
N LEU A 28 -7.09 -11.52 -16.12
CA LEU A 28 -5.81 -11.82 -16.75
C LEU A 28 -4.72 -11.19 -15.85
N TYR A 29 -4.14 -11.99 -14.99
CA TYR A 29 -2.86 -11.66 -14.38
C TYR A 29 -1.81 -11.81 -15.50
N ALA A 30 -1.35 -10.70 -16.03
CA ALA A 30 -0.15 -10.67 -16.85
C ALA A 30 1.04 -10.90 -15.91
N SER A 31 1.62 -12.11 -15.95
CA SER A 31 2.93 -12.31 -15.34
C SER A 31 3.98 -11.86 -16.37
N GLU A 32 4.73 -10.82 -16.03
CA GLU A 32 5.87 -10.39 -16.82
C GLU A 32 7.03 -11.32 -16.52
N THR A 33 7.47 -12.08 -17.54
CA THR A 33 8.68 -12.89 -17.46
C THR A 33 9.83 -12.09 -18.05
N PHE A 34 10.84 -11.79 -17.23
CA PHE A 34 12.04 -11.10 -17.68
C PHE A 34 13.04 -12.11 -18.29
N ASN A 35 13.60 -11.75 -19.43
CA ASN A 35 14.65 -12.58 -20.03
C ASN A 35 15.99 -12.29 -19.35
N THR A 36 16.39 -13.17 -18.43
CA THR A 36 17.66 -13.07 -17.69
C THR A 36 18.89 -13.08 -18.59
N GLU A 37 18.81 -13.71 -19.78
CA GLU A 37 19.93 -13.78 -20.73
C GLU A 37 20.31 -12.37 -21.28
N LEU A 38 19.33 -11.46 -21.39
CA LEU A 38 19.61 -10.08 -21.82
C LEU A 38 20.38 -9.29 -20.76
N VAL A 39 20.11 -9.57 -19.48
CA VAL A 39 20.82 -8.90 -18.36
C VAL A 39 22.26 -9.39 -18.27
N GLU A 40 22.50 -10.69 -18.56
CA GLU A 40 23.84 -11.28 -18.59
C GLU A 40 24.68 -10.73 -19.76
N LEU A 41 24.04 -10.44 -20.91
CA LEU A 41 24.72 -9.86 -22.08
C LEU A 41 25.27 -8.46 -21.80
N ASP A 42 24.52 -7.64 -21.07
CA ASP A 42 24.92 -6.26 -20.73
C ASP A 42 25.91 -6.20 -19.55
N ASN A 43 25.95 -7.25 -18.71
CA ASN A 43 26.81 -7.31 -17.52
C ASN A 43 27.50 -8.67 -17.40
N PRO A 44 28.44 -9.02 -18.30
CA PRO A 44 29.17 -10.26 -18.24
C PRO A 44 30.06 -10.30 -16.99
N GLY A 45 29.68 -11.16 -16.02
CA GLY A 45 30.42 -11.32 -14.75
C GLY A 45 29.65 -10.97 -13.47
N MET A 46 28.47 -10.39 -13.56
CA MET A 46 27.49 -10.40 -12.49
C MET A 46 26.71 -11.72 -12.63
N GLY A 47 26.83 -12.62 -11.66
CA GLY A 47 26.08 -13.89 -11.67
C GLY A 47 24.59 -13.66 -11.93
N LYS A 48 23.86 -14.74 -12.22
CA LYS A 48 22.42 -14.66 -12.53
C LYS A 48 21.70 -13.74 -11.58
N ALA A 49 21.18 -12.63 -12.11
CA ALA A 49 20.37 -11.72 -11.32
C ALA A 49 19.09 -12.47 -10.89
N ASP A 50 18.81 -12.50 -9.59
CA ASP A 50 17.56 -13.03 -9.09
C ASP A 50 16.42 -12.05 -9.38
N LEU A 51 15.68 -12.31 -10.45
CA LEU A 51 14.55 -11.50 -10.88
C LEU A 51 13.21 -11.99 -10.32
N SER A 52 13.23 -13.02 -9.45
CA SER A 52 12.01 -13.62 -8.89
C SER A 52 11.12 -12.63 -8.16
N ALA A 53 11.70 -11.63 -7.51
CA ALA A 53 10.95 -10.54 -6.86
C ALA A 53 10.18 -9.68 -7.88
N PHE A 54 10.76 -9.40 -9.05
CA PHE A 54 10.09 -8.65 -10.11
C PHE A 54 9.02 -9.48 -10.81
N GLU A 55 9.29 -10.78 -11.04
CA GLU A 55 8.32 -11.70 -11.65
C GLU A 55 7.10 -11.94 -10.76
N SER A 56 7.28 -11.91 -9.44
CA SER A 56 6.18 -11.99 -8.47
C SER A 56 5.45 -10.67 -8.23
N GLY A 57 5.89 -9.56 -8.87
CA GLY A 57 5.36 -8.21 -8.64
C GLY A 57 5.67 -7.67 -7.25
N SER A 58 6.56 -8.32 -6.50
CA SER A 58 7.01 -7.85 -5.19
C SER A 58 8.20 -6.90 -5.35
N GLN A 59 8.26 -5.86 -4.52
CA GLN A 59 9.41 -4.98 -4.45
C GLN A 59 10.50 -5.59 -3.57
N ALA A 60 11.77 -5.41 -3.96
CA ALA A 60 12.89 -5.86 -3.14
C ALA A 60 13.01 -5.02 -1.85
N PRO A 61 13.42 -5.62 -0.73
CA PRO A 61 13.82 -4.85 0.45
C PRO A 61 14.95 -3.89 0.11
N GLY A 62 14.92 -2.69 0.67
CA GLY A 62 15.94 -1.68 0.35
C GLY A 62 15.62 -0.31 0.94
N THR A 63 16.43 0.66 0.58
CA THR A 63 16.20 2.07 0.94
C THR A 63 15.62 2.80 -0.26
N TYR A 64 14.48 3.46 -0.06
CA TYR A 64 13.75 4.20 -1.08
C TYR A 64 13.59 5.65 -0.66
N HIS A 65 13.76 6.54 -1.61
CA HIS A 65 13.49 7.98 -1.43
C HIS A 65 12.00 8.20 -1.62
N VAL A 66 11.28 8.56 -0.55
CA VAL A 66 9.82 8.59 -0.56
C VAL A 66 9.25 9.86 0.05
N ASP A 67 8.10 10.27 -0.49
CA ASP A 67 7.24 11.27 0.12
C ASP A 67 6.46 10.64 1.27
N ILE A 68 6.62 11.20 2.47
CA ILE A 68 5.91 10.73 3.66
C ILE A 68 4.63 11.53 3.83
N ILE A 69 3.52 10.84 3.70
CA ILE A 69 2.17 11.38 3.86
C ILE A 69 1.59 10.85 5.18
N LEU A 70 1.29 11.73 6.10
CA LEU A 70 0.64 11.40 7.36
C LEU A 70 -0.78 11.99 7.39
N ASP A 71 -1.79 11.13 7.46
CA ASP A 71 -3.21 11.52 7.46
C ASP A 71 -3.53 12.55 6.36
N ASP A 72 -3.17 12.19 5.10
CA ASP A 72 -3.34 13.00 3.88
C ASP A 72 -2.52 14.30 3.82
N ARG A 73 -1.55 14.47 4.71
CA ARG A 73 -0.66 15.62 4.71
C ARG A 73 0.77 15.21 4.40
N LEU A 74 1.37 15.82 3.38
CA LEU A 74 2.79 15.69 3.11
C LEU A 74 3.58 16.28 4.28
N LEU A 75 4.41 15.46 4.92
CA LEU A 75 5.31 15.90 6.00
C LEU A 75 6.68 16.28 5.47
N GLU A 76 7.32 15.33 4.82
CA GLU A 76 8.69 15.47 4.31
C GLU A 76 8.95 14.42 3.22
N THR A 77 10.01 14.62 2.45
CA THR A 77 10.56 13.61 1.53
C THR A 77 11.90 13.16 2.07
N ARG A 78 12.10 11.84 2.21
CA ARG A 78 13.36 11.30 2.75
C ARG A 78 13.58 9.85 2.38
N ASP A 79 14.79 9.38 2.65
CA ASP A 79 15.16 7.98 2.50
C ASP A 79 14.61 7.15 3.67
N ILE A 80 13.83 6.12 3.34
CA ILE A 80 13.29 5.14 4.30
C ILE A 80 13.76 3.76 3.91
N ARG A 81 14.26 3.01 4.90
CA ARG A 81 14.58 1.58 4.73
C ARG A 81 13.30 0.76 4.84
N PHE A 82 13.08 -0.12 3.86
CA PHE A 82 11.99 -1.08 3.88
C PHE A 82 12.53 -2.49 4.04
N MET A 83 11.85 -3.28 4.85
CA MET A 83 12.21 -4.66 5.14
C MET A 83 11.09 -5.59 4.73
N ALA A 84 11.43 -6.77 4.20
CA ALA A 84 10.46 -7.81 3.94
C ALA A 84 9.99 -8.44 5.26
N VAL A 85 8.69 -8.45 5.47
CA VAL A 85 8.05 -9.08 6.63
C VAL A 85 7.00 -10.05 6.10
N LYS A 86 7.00 -11.28 6.65
CA LYS A 86 5.98 -12.28 6.34
C LYS A 86 4.73 -12.01 7.17
N ASP A 87 3.59 -11.96 6.50
CA ASP A 87 2.30 -11.92 7.16
C ASP A 87 1.90 -13.30 7.71
N ALA A 88 0.77 -13.37 8.39
CA ALA A 88 0.24 -14.62 8.95
C ALA A 88 -0.09 -15.68 7.88
N ASN A 89 -0.23 -15.29 6.61
CA ASN A 89 -0.52 -16.17 5.47
C ASN A 89 0.76 -16.61 4.73
N GLY A 90 1.94 -16.13 5.18
CA GLY A 90 3.23 -16.40 4.56
C GLY A 90 3.55 -15.52 3.35
N SER A 91 2.72 -14.52 3.05
CA SER A 91 2.96 -13.53 2.01
C SER A 91 4.00 -12.52 2.48
N GLU A 92 4.95 -12.16 1.63
CA GLU A 92 5.95 -11.14 1.94
C GLU A 92 5.42 -9.76 1.58
N THR A 93 5.48 -8.85 2.56
CA THR A 93 5.14 -7.44 2.37
C THR A 93 6.30 -6.56 2.82
N LEU A 94 6.49 -5.42 2.14
CA LEU A 94 7.48 -4.43 2.58
C LEU A 94 6.91 -3.57 3.70
N GLN A 95 7.64 -3.51 4.82
CA GLN A 95 7.30 -2.61 5.92
C GLN A 95 8.37 -1.55 6.10
N PRO A 96 7.99 -0.27 6.31
CA PRO A 96 8.93 0.80 6.56
C PRO A 96 9.58 0.65 7.92
N CYS A 97 10.89 0.83 7.98
CA CYS A 97 11.63 0.92 9.22
C CYS A 97 11.63 2.36 9.72
N LEU A 98 10.70 2.69 10.58
CA LEU A 98 10.55 3.99 11.21
C LEU A 98 11.06 3.95 12.63
N SER A 99 11.92 4.89 13.02
CA SER A 99 12.38 4.97 14.39
C SER A 99 11.35 5.64 15.31
N ILE A 100 11.40 5.34 16.59
CA ILE A 100 10.57 6.02 17.62
C ILE A 100 10.76 7.53 17.58
N GLY A 101 12.02 7.98 17.35
CA GLY A 101 12.34 9.39 17.25
C GLY A 101 11.64 10.08 16.08
N GLN A 102 11.54 9.42 14.92
CA GLN A 102 10.80 9.93 13.75
C GLN A 102 9.32 10.05 14.05
N LEU A 103 8.71 8.99 14.59
CA LEU A 103 7.29 9.00 14.95
C LEU A 103 6.99 10.13 15.95
N LYS A 104 7.84 10.32 16.95
CA LYS A 104 7.70 11.42 17.91
C LYS A 104 7.83 12.80 17.25
N ALA A 105 8.79 12.97 16.32
CA ALA A 105 8.96 14.22 15.58
C ALA A 105 7.74 14.55 14.69
N TRP A 106 7.02 13.54 14.23
CA TRP A 106 5.77 13.69 13.47
C TRP A 106 4.53 13.89 14.35
N GLY A 107 4.71 13.97 15.69
CA GLY A 107 3.65 14.23 16.64
C GLY A 107 2.95 12.98 17.19
N VAL A 108 3.49 11.79 16.93
CA VAL A 108 2.92 10.56 17.50
C VAL A 108 3.20 10.49 19.00
N LYS A 109 2.16 10.22 19.79
CA LYS A 109 2.22 10.05 21.26
C LYS A 109 2.85 8.70 21.62
N THR A 110 4.13 8.52 21.31
CA THR A 110 4.82 7.24 21.47
C THR A 110 4.83 6.73 22.91
N ALA A 111 4.72 7.63 23.90
CA ALA A 111 4.65 7.28 25.32
C ALA A 111 3.41 6.47 25.70
N LEU A 112 2.33 6.59 24.92
CA LEU A 112 1.08 5.82 25.13
C LEU A 112 1.21 4.38 24.64
N PHE A 113 2.22 4.08 23.82
CA PHE A 113 2.38 2.80 23.15
C PHE A 113 3.80 2.24 23.36
N PRO A 114 4.12 1.76 24.57
CA PRO A 114 5.46 1.22 24.86
C PRO A 114 5.83 0.02 23.97
N GLN A 115 4.85 -0.68 23.44
CA GLN A 115 5.05 -1.80 22.51
C GLN A 115 5.61 -1.37 21.14
N LEU A 116 5.58 -0.08 20.78
CA LEU A 116 6.26 0.42 19.58
C LEU A 116 7.75 0.07 19.57
N ALA A 117 8.38 0.00 20.76
CA ALA A 117 9.77 -0.34 20.95
C ALA A 117 9.98 -1.81 21.37
N ALA A 118 8.94 -2.65 21.34
CA ALA A 118 9.00 -4.03 21.78
C ALA A 118 9.69 -4.93 20.75
N GLY A 119 11.01 -4.83 20.67
CA GLY A 119 11.83 -5.66 19.82
C GLY A 119 13.29 -5.20 19.86
N GLU A 120 14.19 -6.08 19.46
CA GLU A 120 15.62 -5.75 19.30
C GLU A 120 15.88 -4.89 18.04
N SER A 121 14.83 -4.60 17.26
CA SER A 121 14.95 -3.81 16.04
C SER A 121 14.88 -2.31 16.33
N GLU A 122 15.68 -1.52 15.61
CA GLU A 122 15.60 -0.05 15.62
C GLU A 122 14.29 0.48 15.02
N CYS A 123 13.46 -0.40 14.46
CA CYS A 123 12.24 -0.06 13.75
C CYS A 123 11.03 -0.22 14.69
N ALA A 124 10.20 0.81 14.75
CA ALA A 124 8.97 0.78 15.52
C ALA A 124 7.92 -0.15 14.89
N ASP A 125 7.24 -0.94 15.71
CA ASP A 125 6.10 -1.74 15.26
C ASP A 125 4.82 -0.91 15.30
N LEU A 126 4.40 -0.37 14.14
CA LEU A 126 3.20 0.45 14.03
C LEU A 126 1.91 -0.30 14.42
N ARG A 127 1.92 -1.64 14.40
CA ARG A 127 0.78 -2.46 14.84
C ARG A 127 0.48 -2.31 16.33
N ALA A 128 1.42 -1.78 17.10
CA ALA A 128 1.21 -1.43 18.51
C ALA A 128 0.21 -0.29 18.70
N ILE A 129 -0.02 0.52 17.66
CA ILE A 129 -1.04 1.57 17.66
C ILE A 129 -2.29 0.99 16.99
N PRO A 130 -3.40 0.79 17.70
CA PRO A 130 -4.64 0.28 17.11
C PRO A 130 -5.10 1.14 15.93
N GLN A 131 -5.46 0.51 14.80
CA GLN A 131 -5.90 1.16 13.56
C GLN A 131 -4.83 2.00 12.84
N ALA A 132 -3.59 2.04 13.29
CA ALA A 132 -2.52 2.63 12.51
C ALA A 132 -2.17 1.73 11.31
N SER A 133 -1.80 2.36 10.21
CA SER A 133 -1.36 1.66 9.01
C SER A 133 -0.23 2.42 8.31
N ALA A 134 0.57 1.69 7.56
CA ALA A 134 1.57 2.25 6.65
C ALA A 134 1.47 1.50 5.32
N ASP A 135 1.27 2.25 4.25
CA ASP A 135 1.14 1.74 2.90
C ASP A 135 2.23 2.33 2.01
N PHE A 136 3.04 1.46 1.41
CA PHE A 136 4.10 1.87 0.50
C PHE A 136 3.64 1.79 -0.94
N GLN A 137 3.37 2.92 -1.55
CA GLN A 137 2.98 3.08 -2.94
C GLN A 137 4.24 3.21 -3.80
N PHE A 138 4.84 2.09 -4.15
CA PHE A 138 6.12 2.04 -4.86
C PHE A 138 6.14 2.85 -6.16
N GLY A 139 5.11 2.70 -7.01
CA GLY A 139 5.02 3.42 -8.28
C GLY A 139 4.94 4.95 -8.14
N ALA A 140 4.45 5.44 -7.00
CA ALA A 140 4.37 6.86 -6.68
C ALA A 140 5.52 7.34 -5.78
N GLN A 141 6.42 6.45 -5.35
CA GLN A 141 7.46 6.71 -4.35
C GLN A 141 6.90 7.40 -3.10
N ARG A 142 5.80 6.88 -2.58
CA ARG A 142 5.04 7.48 -1.48
C ARG A 142 4.81 6.48 -0.35
N LEU A 143 5.05 6.92 0.88
CA LEU A 143 4.69 6.20 2.09
C LEU A 143 3.50 6.90 2.75
N ALA A 144 2.31 6.31 2.62
CA ALA A 144 1.11 6.80 3.28
C ALA A 144 0.99 6.17 4.67
N ILE A 145 0.97 6.99 5.70
CA ILE A 145 0.84 6.59 7.10
C ILE A 145 -0.48 7.15 7.62
N SER A 146 -1.29 6.30 8.21
CA SER A 146 -2.50 6.72 8.93
C SER A 146 -2.37 6.40 10.41
N ILE A 147 -2.61 7.41 11.25
CA ILE A 147 -2.55 7.29 12.71
C ILE A 147 -3.81 7.90 13.31
N PRO A 148 -4.53 7.16 14.19
CA PRO A 148 -5.72 7.69 14.83
C PRO A 148 -5.46 8.98 15.59
N GLN A 149 -6.38 9.93 15.54
CA GLN A 149 -6.32 11.24 16.20
C GLN A 149 -5.98 11.15 17.70
N ALA A 150 -6.43 10.10 18.38
CA ALA A 150 -6.11 9.87 19.79
C ALA A 150 -4.61 9.62 20.05
N ALA A 151 -3.91 9.11 19.03
CA ALA A 151 -2.51 8.71 19.10
C ALA A 151 -1.54 9.77 18.55
N ILE A 152 -2.04 10.92 18.10
CA ILE A 152 -1.23 11.97 17.48
C ILE A 152 -1.58 13.35 18.02
N ASP A 153 -0.56 14.21 18.16
CA ASP A 153 -0.67 15.62 18.57
C ASP A 153 -0.55 16.55 17.34
N LEU A 154 -1.28 16.27 16.29
CA LEU A 154 -1.39 17.21 15.18
C LEU A 154 -2.57 18.13 15.40
N PRO A 155 -2.39 19.47 15.20
CA PRO A 155 -3.54 20.38 15.22
C PRO A 155 -4.53 19.96 14.13
N ALA A 156 -5.82 19.98 14.45
CA ALA A 156 -6.87 19.68 13.48
C ALA A 156 -6.71 20.58 12.24
N ARG A 157 -7.03 20.05 11.06
CA ARG A 157 -6.98 20.85 9.81
C ARG A 157 -7.87 22.09 9.97
N GLY A 158 -7.28 23.29 9.82
CA GLY A 158 -7.99 24.55 10.05
C GLY A 158 -8.05 25.01 11.52
N TYR A 159 -7.33 24.33 12.42
CA TYR A 159 -7.19 24.81 13.80
C TYR A 159 -6.47 26.16 13.82
N VAL A 160 -7.12 27.17 14.38
CA VAL A 160 -6.55 28.49 14.67
C VAL A 160 -6.26 28.52 16.16
N PRO A 161 -4.98 28.65 16.57
CA PRO A 161 -4.63 28.70 17.99
C PRO A 161 -5.26 29.93 18.66
N PRO A 162 -5.56 29.85 19.97
CA PRO A 162 -6.25 30.91 20.70
C PRO A 162 -5.56 32.29 20.67
N ASP A 163 -4.22 32.29 20.51
CA ASP A 163 -3.39 33.50 20.39
C ASP A 163 -3.56 34.23 19.04
N MET A 164 -4.21 33.59 18.07
CA MET A 164 -4.57 34.17 16.78
C MET A 164 -6.07 34.52 16.66
N TRP A 165 -6.82 34.41 17.73
CA TRP A 165 -8.22 34.80 17.74
C TRP A 165 -8.32 36.33 17.93
N ASP A 166 -8.90 37.01 16.95
CA ASP A 166 -9.22 38.40 17.12
C ASP A 166 -10.32 38.53 18.20
N GLU A 167 -10.10 39.39 19.20
CA GLU A 167 -11.15 39.77 20.14
C GLU A 167 -12.25 40.47 19.32
N GLY A 168 -13.38 39.78 19.13
CA GLY A 168 -14.51 40.33 18.38
C GLY A 168 -14.96 41.66 18.96
N ILE A 169 -15.22 42.59 18.07
CA ILE A 169 -15.72 43.94 18.35
C ILE A 169 -17.14 43.85 18.91
#